data_eb9b5b7fe8c0cd7c4afbd4c6ae0cf6ae
#
_entry.id   eb9b5b7fe8c0cd7c4afbd4c6ae0cf6ae
#
_cell.length_a   1.000
_cell.length_b   1.000
_cell.length_c   1.000
_cell.angle_alpha   90.00
_cell.angle_beta   90.00
_cell.angle_gamma   90.00
#
_symmetry.space_group_name_H-M   'P 1'
#
loop_
_entity.id
_entity.type
_entity.pdbx_description
1 polymer ?
#
loop_
_entity_poly.entity_id
_entity_poly.type
_entity_poly.pdbx_seq_one_letter_code
_entity_poly.pdbx_strand_id
1 'polypeptide(L)'
;TDLHVHTVYSDGSAGPAYRVTEGWQDGLDAIAITDHLEYRPNEKAMTSFLGEAVSEKKVGKDKVAADLNVSVRDAASKAEQFGITLIPGIEITREPVNIGHFNALFTTDNNLIPDPDPLQAIRNAKKQGAIVQNNHPGWRRTDNSFTSGTEVAVAEGLIDGVEVFNSYEFYPDVIETAVNRGLYICCGSDIHSVNYDKFGRYGVFRDMTLVLAKNSSLEAIREGLEQHRTLA
;
A
#
# COMPACT_ATOMS: atom_id res chain seq x y z
N THR A 1 2.97 -12.37 2.65
CA THR A 1 2.44 -11.03 2.94
C THR A 1 2.08 -10.30 1.66
N ASP A 2 0.89 -9.70 1.59
CA ASP A 2 0.54 -8.76 0.52
C ASP A 2 0.60 -7.34 1.09
N LEU A 3 1.46 -6.52 0.52
CA LEU A 3 1.78 -5.17 1.02
C LEU A 3 1.05 -4.05 0.24
N HIS A 4 0.19 -4.41 -0.75
CA HIS A 4 -0.48 -3.44 -1.62
C HIS A 4 -1.89 -3.92 -2.00
N VAL A 5 -2.90 -3.41 -1.30
CA VAL A 5 -4.30 -3.86 -1.44
C VAL A 5 -5.26 -2.68 -1.34
N HIS A 6 -6.20 -2.60 -2.30
CA HIS A 6 -7.25 -1.58 -2.36
C HIS A 6 -8.62 -2.13 -2.00
N THR A 7 -9.44 -1.29 -1.41
CA THR A 7 -10.80 -1.61 -1.00
C THR A 7 -11.83 -0.64 -1.60
N VAL A 8 -13.10 -0.85 -1.29
CA VAL A 8 -14.19 0.07 -1.68
C VAL A 8 -14.04 1.48 -1.08
N TYR A 9 -13.15 1.67 -0.12
CA TYR A 9 -12.84 2.98 0.44
C TYR A 9 -11.92 3.82 -0.45
N SER A 10 -11.33 3.25 -1.48
CA SER A 10 -10.69 3.98 -2.59
C SER A 10 -11.40 3.64 -3.91
N ASP A 11 -10.81 2.84 -4.74
CA ASP A 11 -11.32 2.44 -6.06
C ASP A 11 -11.38 0.91 -6.24
N GLY A 12 -11.09 0.16 -5.19
CA GLY A 12 -11.28 -1.28 -5.18
C GLY A 12 -12.76 -1.70 -5.15
N SER A 13 -13.07 -2.89 -5.60
CA SER A 13 -14.43 -3.44 -5.70
C SER A 13 -14.86 -4.30 -4.50
N ALA A 14 -13.96 -4.55 -3.55
CA ALA A 14 -14.23 -5.41 -2.39
C ALA A 14 -14.04 -4.66 -1.07
N GLY A 15 -14.87 -4.98 -0.07
CA GLY A 15 -14.75 -4.40 1.27
C GLY A 15 -13.52 -4.93 2.02
N PRO A 16 -13.01 -4.18 3.03
CA PRO A 16 -11.79 -4.55 3.76
C PRO A 16 -11.84 -5.94 4.40
N ALA A 17 -12.94 -6.29 5.05
CA ALA A 17 -13.13 -7.63 5.63
C ALA A 17 -13.11 -8.75 4.58
N TYR A 18 -13.58 -8.47 3.35
CA TYR A 18 -13.51 -9.44 2.26
C TYR A 18 -12.08 -9.58 1.74
N ARG A 19 -11.30 -8.49 1.66
CA ARG A 19 -9.86 -8.56 1.32
C ARG A 19 -9.07 -9.44 2.27
N VAL A 20 -9.36 -9.35 3.56
CA VAL A 20 -8.77 -10.26 4.57
C VAL A 20 -9.17 -11.71 4.30
N THR A 21 -10.45 -11.95 3.95
CA THR A 21 -10.93 -13.31 3.62
C THR A 21 -10.21 -13.87 2.39
N GLU A 22 -10.05 -13.08 1.32
CA GLU A 22 -9.29 -13.47 0.13
C GLU A 22 -7.82 -13.78 0.47
N GLY A 23 -7.18 -12.93 1.29
CA GLY A 23 -5.81 -13.15 1.75
C GLY A 23 -5.66 -14.45 2.55
N TRP A 24 -6.59 -14.73 3.45
CA TRP A 24 -6.62 -15.99 4.20
C TRP A 24 -6.78 -17.21 3.29
N GLN A 25 -7.67 -17.13 2.29
CA GLN A 25 -7.88 -18.20 1.31
C GLN A 25 -6.63 -18.47 0.47
N ASP A 26 -5.84 -17.45 0.17
CA ASP A 26 -4.57 -17.56 -0.56
C ASP A 26 -3.39 -17.98 0.34
N GLY A 27 -3.62 -18.16 1.65
CA GLY A 27 -2.60 -18.59 2.61
C GLY A 27 -1.65 -17.48 3.05
N LEU A 28 -2.08 -16.23 3.01
CA LEU A 28 -1.27 -15.11 3.54
C LEU A 28 -1.22 -15.16 5.08
N ASP A 29 -0.04 -14.92 5.65
CA ASP A 29 0.13 -14.69 7.09
C ASP A 29 -0.18 -13.26 7.49
N ALA A 30 -0.02 -12.31 6.56
CA ALA A 30 -0.30 -10.90 6.79
C ALA A 30 -0.79 -10.19 5.52
N ILE A 31 -1.57 -9.13 5.72
CA ILE A 31 -2.10 -8.30 4.63
C ILE A 31 -2.08 -6.83 5.05
N ALA A 32 -1.63 -5.94 4.16
CA ALA A 32 -1.77 -4.50 4.34
C ALA A 32 -3.06 -4.01 3.69
N ILE A 33 -3.70 -3.02 4.30
CA ILE A 33 -4.76 -2.24 3.66
C ILE A 33 -4.16 -0.88 3.30
N THR A 34 -4.07 -0.60 2.00
CA THR A 34 -3.35 0.56 1.45
C THR A 34 -4.22 1.34 0.47
N ASP A 35 -5.46 1.63 0.85
CA ASP A 35 -6.34 2.47 0.03
C ASP A 35 -5.68 3.80 -0.34
N HIS A 36 -5.99 4.32 -1.52
CA HIS A 36 -5.47 5.63 -1.97
C HIS A 36 -5.79 6.74 -0.98
N LEU A 37 -4.80 7.59 -0.73
CA LEU A 37 -4.97 8.81 0.05
C LEU A 37 -5.80 9.84 -0.70
N GLU A 38 -5.53 10.04 -1.98
CA GLU A 38 -6.09 11.12 -2.78
C GLU A 38 -7.18 10.66 -3.76
N TYR A 39 -7.10 9.44 -4.29
CA TYR A 39 -8.03 8.91 -5.29
C TYR A 39 -9.03 7.95 -4.64
N ARG A 40 -10.21 8.45 -4.29
CA ARG A 40 -11.22 7.70 -3.53
C ARG A 40 -12.61 7.85 -4.16
N PRO A 41 -12.80 7.38 -5.41
CA PRO A 41 -14.05 7.61 -6.15
C PRO A 41 -15.27 6.92 -5.54
N ASN A 42 -15.07 5.78 -4.87
CA ASN A 42 -16.15 4.97 -4.31
C ASN A 42 -16.60 5.47 -2.92
N GLU A 43 -15.77 6.20 -2.21
CA GLU A 43 -15.99 6.54 -0.81
C GLU A 43 -17.25 7.39 -0.59
N LYS A 44 -17.53 8.33 -1.48
CA LYS A 44 -18.71 9.18 -1.40
C LYS A 44 -20.00 8.35 -1.42
N ALA A 45 -20.07 7.33 -2.27
CA ALA A 45 -21.20 6.43 -2.33
C ALA A 45 -21.32 5.56 -1.06
N MET A 46 -20.19 5.07 -0.55
CA MET A 46 -20.11 4.27 0.67
C MET A 46 -20.55 5.07 1.89
N THR A 47 -19.99 6.26 2.10
CA THR A 47 -20.33 7.11 3.25
C THR A 47 -21.78 7.60 3.19
N SER A 48 -22.31 7.89 2.00
CA SER A 48 -23.72 8.24 1.82
C SER A 48 -24.64 7.07 2.19
N PHE A 49 -24.25 5.85 1.84
CA PHE A 49 -25.01 4.63 2.17
C PHE A 49 -24.98 4.32 3.67
N LEU A 50 -23.83 4.49 4.32
CA LEU A 50 -23.65 4.25 5.75
C LEU A 50 -24.20 5.40 6.62
N GLY A 51 -24.59 6.52 6.03
CA GLY A 51 -25.09 7.68 6.76
C GLY A 51 -24.01 8.42 7.59
N GLU A 52 -22.76 8.16 7.34
CA GLU A 52 -21.67 8.86 8.02
C GLU A 52 -21.46 10.26 7.46
N ALA A 53 -21.27 11.23 8.34
CA ALA A 53 -20.88 12.58 7.93
C ALA A 53 -19.43 12.59 7.46
N VAL A 54 -19.22 12.86 6.20
CA VAL A 54 -17.89 13.02 5.61
C VAL A 54 -17.50 14.49 5.71
N SER A 55 -16.47 14.79 6.50
CA SER A 55 -15.79 16.07 6.35
C SER A 55 -14.62 15.85 5.37
N GLU A 56 -14.60 16.63 4.30
CA GLU A 56 -13.61 16.50 3.25
C GLU A 56 -12.45 17.48 3.47
N LYS A 57 -11.23 16.95 3.38
CA LYS A 57 -10.01 17.76 3.31
C LYS A 57 -9.56 17.83 1.85
N LYS A 58 -9.02 18.97 1.44
CA LYS A 58 -8.33 19.07 0.16
C LYS A 58 -6.88 18.60 0.31
N VAL A 59 -6.48 17.72 -0.57
CA VAL A 59 -5.09 17.26 -0.70
C VAL A 59 -4.70 17.38 -2.16
N GLY A 60 -3.80 18.32 -2.48
CA GLY A 60 -3.54 18.67 -3.87
C GLY A 60 -4.79 19.23 -4.54
N LYS A 61 -5.26 18.57 -5.61
CA LYS A 61 -6.50 18.92 -6.33
C LYS A 61 -7.71 18.12 -5.87
N ASP A 62 -7.50 17.07 -5.12
CA ASP A 62 -8.53 16.11 -4.74
C ASP A 62 -9.04 16.35 -3.33
N LYS A 63 -10.15 15.70 -3.01
CA LYS A 63 -10.74 15.71 -1.68
C LYS A 63 -10.60 14.31 -1.08
N VAL A 64 -10.28 14.26 0.20
CA VAL A 64 -10.23 13.01 0.96
C VAL A 64 -11.24 13.02 2.10
N ALA A 65 -11.67 11.85 2.50
CA ALA A 65 -12.60 11.68 3.61
C ALA A 65 -12.00 12.14 4.94
N ALA A 66 -12.89 12.33 5.91
CA ALA A 66 -12.49 12.75 7.25
C ALA A 66 -11.74 11.68 8.01
N ASP A 67 -12.06 10.40 7.81
CA ASP A 67 -11.43 9.28 8.52
C ASP A 67 -10.78 8.30 7.54
N LEU A 68 -9.48 8.49 7.36
CA LEU A 68 -8.65 7.64 6.51
C LEU A 68 -8.24 6.31 7.18
N ASN A 69 -8.63 6.11 8.44
CA ASN A 69 -8.37 4.86 9.16
C ASN A 69 -9.54 3.86 9.04
N VAL A 70 -10.64 4.25 8.41
CA VAL A 70 -11.87 3.45 8.40
C VAL A 70 -11.66 2.08 7.76
N SER A 71 -10.94 1.99 6.65
CA SER A 71 -10.72 0.72 5.95
C SER A 71 -9.90 -0.27 6.78
N VAL A 72 -8.86 0.21 7.45
CA VAL A 72 -8.05 -0.61 8.37
C VAL A 72 -8.90 -1.08 9.56
N ARG A 73 -9.69 -0.19 10.13
CA ARG A 73 -10.59 -0.52 11.25
C ARG A 73 -11.63 -1.57 10.87
N ASP A 74 -12.22 -1.46 9.67
CA ASP A 74 -13.22 -2.41 9.17
C ASP A 74 -12.63 -3.79 8.84
N ALA A 75 -11.33 -3.86 8.53
CA ALA A 75 -10.61 -5.11 8.32
C ALA A 75 -10.29 -5.84 9.63
N ALA A 76 -10.12 -5.12 10.74
CA ALA A 76 -9.51 -5.62 11.97
C ALA A 76 -10.19 -6.85 12.57
N SER A 77 -11.54 -6.80 12.71
CA SER A 77 -12.29 -7.94 13.28
C SER A 77 -12.17 -9.22 12.45
N LYS A 78 -12.09 -9.08 11.11
CA LYS A 78 -11.93 -10.23 10.22
C LYS A 78 -10.50 -10.78 10.28
N ALA A 79 -9.50 -9.91 10.38
CA ALA A 79 -8.11 -10.29 10.53
C ALA A 79 -7.90 -11.08 11.85
N GLU A 80 -8.47 -10.61 12.95
CA GLU A 80 -8.46 -11.32 14.22
C GLU A 80 -9.14 -12.70 14.12
N GLN A 81 -10.33 -12.75 13.49
CA GLN A 81 -11.08 -14.00 13.32
C GLN A 81 -10.27 -15.08 12.58
N PHE A 82 -9.47 -14.70 11.59
CA PHE A 82 -8.71 -15.63 10.75
C PHE A 82 -7.25 -15.79 11.19
N GLY A 83 -6.80 -15.05 12.20
CA GLY A 83 -5.41 -15.08 12.65
C GLY A 83 -4.43 -14.51 11.64
N ILE A 84 -4.88 -13.62 10.75
CA ILE A 84 -4.04 -12.89 9.82
C ILE A 84 -3.56 -11.60 10.47
N THR A 85 -2.27 -11.30 10.35
CA THR A 85 -1.73 -10.02 10.80
C THR A 85 -2.15 -8.90 9.85
N LEU A 86 -2.89 -7.94 10.39
CA LEU A 86 -3.29 -6.75 9.65
C LEU A 86 -2.21 -5.67 9.76
N ILE A 87 -1.70 -5.21 8.63
CA ILE A 87 -0.75 -4.12 8.54
C ILE A 87 -1.52 -2.83 8.19
N PRO A 88 -1.61 -1.86 9.10
CA PRO A 88 -2.23 -0.58 8.78
C PRO A 88 -1.36 0.19 7.79
N GLY A 89 -2.00 0.77 6.77
CA GLY A 89 -1.30 1.53 5.76
C GLY A 89 -2.21 2.45 4.96
N ILE A 90 -1.60 3.13 4.00
CA ILE A 90 -2.28 3.99 3.03
C ILE A 90 -1.35 4.21 1.83
N GLU A 91 -1.90 4.35 0.64
CA GLU A 91 -1.13 4.71 -0.54
C GLU A 91 -1.21 6.21 -0.81
N ILE A 92 -0.06 6.87 -0.78
CA ILE A 92 0.11 8.26 -1.21
C ILE A 92 0.23 8.24 -2.73
N THR A 93 -0.84 8.67 -3.40
CA THR A 93 -1.00 8.58 -4.86
C THR A 93 -1.06 9.97 -5.45
N ARG A 94 -0.06 10.37 -6.21
CA ARG A 94 -0.01 11.72 -6.78
C ARG A 94 0.20 11.71 -8.28
N GLU A 95 -0.70 12.43 -8.93
CA GLU A 95 -0.53 12.84 -10.31
C GLU A 95 -0.08 14.32 -10.36
N PRO A 96 0.83 14.69 -11.25
CA PRO A 96 1.43 13.86 -12.31
C PRO A 96 2.43 12.83 -11.78
N VAL A 97 2.69 11.77 -12.55
CA VAL A 97 3.51 10.59 -12.23
C VAL A 97 4.98 10.90 -11.87
N ASN A 98 5.41 12.16 -12.01
CA ASN A 98 6.78 12.58 -11.72
C ASN A 98 7.23 12.43 -10.26
N ILE A 99 6.31 12.18 -9.33
CA ILE A 99 6.64 11.82 -7.94
C ILE A 99 6.51 10.31 -7.70
N GLY A 100 5.54 9.64 -8.34
CA GLY A 100 5.23 8.24 -8.14
C GLY A 100 4.18 7.99 -7.06
N HIS A 101 3.93 6.70 -6.78
CA HIS A 101 3.00 6.22 -5.76
C HIS A 101 3.78 5.53 -4.63
N PHE A 102 3.32 5.68 -3.40
CA PHE A 102 4.04 5.21 -2.23
C PHE A 102 3.11 4.62 -1.19
N ASN A 103 3.32 3.37 -0.79
CA ASN A 103 2.65 2.82 0.37
C ASN A 103 3.38 3.23 1.65
N ALA A 104 2.67 3.88 2.55
CA ALA A 104 3.08 4.06 3.94
C ALA A 104 2.48 2.92 4.75
N LEU A 105 3.32 2.04 5.28
CA LEU A 105 2.95 0.86 6.05
C LEU A 105 3.22 1.08 7.55
N PHE A 106 2.52 0.36 8.42
CA PHE A 106 2.64 0.47 9.88
C PHE A 106 2.31 1.88 10.40
N THR A 107 1.37 2.54 9.75
CA THR A 107 0.87 3.85 10.16
C THR A 107 0.09 3.75 11.46
N THR A 108 0.10 4.81 12.26
CA THR A 108 -0.68 4.89 13.50
C THR A 108 -1.96 5.71 13.34
N ASP A 109 -1.92 6.73 12.49
CA ASP A 109 -3.08 7.56 12.14
C ASP A 109 -2.92 8.12 10.72
N ASN A 110 -3.66 7.56 9.76
CA ASN A 110 -3.65 8.00 8.37
C ASN A 110 -4.17 9.44 8.21
N ASN A 111 -4.97 9.95 9.14
CA ASN A 111 -5.51 11.32 9.09
C ASN A 111 -4.43 12.40 9.28
N LEU A 112 -3.25 12.04 9.78
CA LEU A 112 -2.12 12.94 9.96
C LEU A 112 -1.19 13.02 8.74
N ILE A 113 -1.44 12.21 7.71
CA ILE A 113 -0.58 12.11 6.52
C ILE A 113 -0.89 13.18 5.45
N PRO A 114 -2.17 13.51 5.17
CA PRO A 114 -2.51 14.38 4.05
C PRO A 114 -1.79 15.74 4.07
N ASP A 115 -1.17 16.07 2.96
CA ASP A 115 -0.53 17.37 2.70
C ASP A 115 -0.60 17.70 1.21
N PRO A 116 -0.79 18.98 0.79
CA PRO A 116 -0.72 19.37 -0.62
C PRO A 116 0.63 19.07 -1.29
N ASP A 117 1.73 19.12 -0.55
CA ASP A 117 3.04 18.68 -1.00
C ASP A 117 3.19 17.17 -0.80
N PRO A 118 3.38 16.37 -1.88
CA PRO A 118 3.51 14.93 -1.77
C PRO A 118 4.73 14.48 -0.94
N LEU A 119 5.85 15.20 -1.01
CA LEU A 119 7.02 14.89 -0.17
C LEU A 119 6.71 15.16 1.30
N GLN A 120 5.94 16.20 1.60
CA GLN A 120 5.50 16.46 2.96
C GLN A 120 4.54 15.37 3.48
N ALA A 121 3.65 14.84 2.62
CA ALA A 121 2.80 13.71 2.98
C ALA A 121 3.66 12.48 3.34
N ILE A 122 4.70 12.17 2.57
CA ILE A 122 5.66 11.09 2.88
C ILE A 122 6.38 11.37 4.21
N ARG A 123 6.86 12.60 4.43
CA ARG A 123 7.49 13.00 5.70
C ARG A 123 6.53 12.86 6.88
N ASN A 124 5.25 13.15 6.69
CA ASN A 124 4.23 12.98 7.73
C ASN A 124 4.03 11.49 8.08
N ALA A 125 4.05 10.60 7.10
CA ALA A 125 4.04 9.16 7.33
C ALA A 125 5.29 8.70 8.09
N LYS A 126 6.48 9.13 7.66
CA LYS A 126 7.75 8.81 8.34
C LYS A 126 7.80 9.30 9.79
N LYS A 127 7.20 10.45 10.12
CA LYS A 127 7.10 10.95 11.51
C LYS A 127 6.34 10.02 12.45
N GLN A 128 5.44 9.20 11.92
CA GLN A 128 4.73 8.16 12.68
C GLN A 128 5.55 6.87 12.81
N GLY A 129 6.74 6.82 12.23
CA GLY A 129 7.55 5.62 12.11
C GLY A 129 7.11 4.69 11.00
N ALA A 130 6.34 5.13 10.02
CA ALA A 130 5.93 4.30 8.89
C ALA A 130 7.14 3.82 8.07
N ILE A 131 7.04 2.61 7.54
CA ILE A 131 7.90 2.10 6.47
C ILE A 131 7.26 2.56 5.15
N VAL A 132 8.03 3.18 4.26
CA VAL A 132 7.53 3.70 3.00
C VAL A 132 8.17 2.98 1.83
N GLN A 133 7.35 2.43 0.94
CA GLN A 133 7.81 1.80 -0.30
C GLN A 133 7.32 2.56 -1.53
N ASN A 134 8.16 2.61 -2.57
CA ASN A 134 7.77 3.09 -3.89
C ASN A 134 7.06 1.97 -4.64
N ASN A 135 5.84 2.23 -5.06
CA ASN A 135 5.00 1.28 -5.76
C ASN A 135 5.24 1.33 -7.28
N HIS A 136 5.12 0.18 -7.95
CA HIS A 136 5.08 0.02 -9.41
C HIS A 136 5.81 1.13 -10.20
N PRO A 137 7.14 1.26 -10.07
CA PRO A 137 7.90 2.41 -10.58
C PRO A 137 7.82 2.61 -12.09
N GLY A 138 7.49 1.57 -12.86
CA GLY A 138 7.31 1.61 -14.31
C GLY A 138 5.88 1.88 -14.78
N TRP A 139 4.91 1.99 -13.87
CA TRP A 139 3.50 2.13 -14.25
C TRP A 139 3.25 3.36 -15.13
N ARG A 140 2.59 3.16 -16.30
CA ARG A 140 2.37 4.17 -17.34
C ARG A 140 3.64 4.84 -17.87
N ARG A 141 4.79 4.18 -17.76
CA ARG A 141 6.08 4.68 -18.23
C ARG A 141 6.75 3.70 -19.18
N THR A 142 7.69 4.20 -19.96
CA THR A 142 8.49 3.40 -20.90
C THR A 142 9.75 2.80 -20.27
N ASP A 143 10.13 3.27 -19.10
CA ASP A 143 11.24 2.78 -18.30
C ASP A 143 10.79 2.54 -16.85
N ASN A 144 11.54 1.73 -16.14
CA ASN A 144 11.25 1.35 -14.74
C ASN A 144 12.13 2.07 -13.72
N SER A 145 12.93 3.05 -14.16
CA SER A 145 13.79 3.82 -13.26
C SER A 145 12.97 4.68 -12.29
N PHE A 146 13.59 5.12 -11.20
CA PHE A 146 12.94 6.06 -10.31
C PHE A 146 12.62 7.38 -11.04
N THR A 147 11.49 7.96 -10.71
CA THR A 147 11.15 9.31 -11.16
C THR A 147 12.04 10.35 -10.48
N SER A 148 12.09 11.57 -11.01
CA SER A 148 12.84 12.65 -10.35
C SER A 148 12.34 12.93 -8.93
N GLY A 149 11.05 12.81 -8.68
CA GLY A 149 10.47 12.97 -7.34
C GLY A 149 10.82 11.80 -6.41
N THR A 150 10.82 10.57 -6.92
CA THR A 150 11.28 9.40 -6.17
C THR A 150 12.76 9.54 -5.81
N GLU A 151 13.61 10.01 -6.73
CA GLU A 151 15.03 10.26 -6.46
C GLU A 151 15.24 11.25 -5.31
N VAL A 152 14.46 12.32 -5.25
CA VAL A 152 14.50 13.27 -4.13
C VAL A 152 14.09 12.59 -2.83
N ALA A 153 13.00 11.83 -2.84
CA ALA A 153 12.53 11.10 -1.65
C ALA A 153 13.55 10.08 -1.15
N VAL A 154 14.22 9.35 -2.05
CA VAL A 154 15.31 8.41 -1.70
C VAL A 154 16.52 9.16 -1.13
N ALA A 155 16.93 10.27 -1.75
CA ALA A 155 18.05 11.09 -1.28
C ALA A 155 17.82 11.68 0.12
N GLU A 156 16.56 11.95 0.47
CA GLU A 156 16.15 12.40 1.82
C GLU A 156 15.98 11.25 2.82
N GLY A 157 16.18 9.99 2.42
CA GLY A 157 15.98 8.82 3.28
C GLY A 157 14.52 8.57 3.66
N LEU A 158 13.59 8.99 2.79
CA LEU A 158 12.15 8.84 3.03
C LEU A 158 11.60 7.49 2.55
N ILE A 159 12.32 6.79 1.68
CA ILE A 159 11.92 5.53 1.06
C ILE A 159 12.75 4.39 1.64
N ASP A 160 12.08 3.31 2.06
CA ASP A 160 12.68 2.14 2.67
C ASP A 160 12.69 0.93 1.71
N GLY A 161 11.79 0.90 0.72
CA GLY A 161 11.66 -0.22 -0.19
C GLY A 161 11.06 0.15 -1.55
N VAL A 162 11.04 -0.82 -2.46
CA VAL A 162 10.47 -0.66 -3.80
C VAL A 162 9.81 -1.95 -4.29
N GLU A 163 8.67 -1.82 -4.95
CA GLU A 163 8.06 -2.93 -5.70
C GLU A 163 8.87 -3.21 -6.96
N VAL A 164 9.33 -4.45 -7.08
CA VAL A 164 9.99 -4.96 -8.30
C VAL A 164 9.05 -5.80 -9.14
N PHE A 165 7.92 -6.20 -8.56
CA PHE A 165 6.82 -6.88 -9.22
C PHE A 165 5.50 -6.36 -8.67
N ASN A 166 4.55 -6.03 -9.56
CA ASN A 166 3.23 -5.54 -9.16
C ASN A 166 2.19 -6.01 -10.17
N SER A 167 1.14 -6.67 -9.71
CA SER A 167 0.07 -7.18 -10.55
C SER A 167 0.60 -8.20 -11.57
N TYR A 168 0.94 -7.82 -12.77
CA TYR A 168 1.54 -8.67 -13.81
C TYR A 168 2.76 -8.01 -14.43
N GLU A 169 3.23 -6.93 -13.81
CA GLU A 169 4.34 -6.13 -14.33
C GLU A 169 5.61 -6.37 -13.51
N PHE A 170 6.71 -6.57 -14.21
CA PHE A 170 8.04 -6.76 -13.63
C PHE A 170 8.91 -5.55 -13.93
N TYR A 171 9.60 -5.03 -12.92
CA TYR A 171 10.41 -3.82 -12.96
C TYR A 171 11.89 -4.11 -12.69
N PRO A 172 12.63 -4.75 -13.62
CA PRO A 172 14.01 -5.17 -13.38
C PRO A 172 15.00 -4.01 -13.20
N ASP A 173 14.73 -2.86 -13.84
CA ASP A 173 15.69 -1.74 -13.89
C ASP A 173 15.91 -1.08 -12.51
N VAL A 174 14.94 -1.23 -11.58
CA VAL A 174 15.07 -0.68 -10.24
C VAL A 174 15.77 -1.61 -9.25
N ILE A 175 15.97 -2.90 -9.57
CA ILE A 175 16.50 -3.89 -8.61
C ILE A 175 17.92 -3.52 -8.18
N GLU A 176 18.83 -3.31 -9.14
CA GLU A 176 20.20 -2.95 -8.83
C GLU A 176 20.28 -1.62 -8.08
N THR A 177 19.48 -0.64 -8.49
CA THR A 177 19.40 0.67 -7.83
C THR A 177 18.90 0.53 -6.40
N ALA A 178 17.87 -0.27 -6.15
CA ALA A 178 17.32 -0.52 -4.83
C ALA A 178 18.36 -1.14 -3.90
N VAL A 179 19.00 -2.22 -4.35
CA VAL A 179 20.04 -2.91 -3.58
C VAL A 179 21.20 -1.99 -3.25
N ASN A 180 21.72 -1.23 -4.23
CA ASN A 180 22.82 -0.30 -4.04
C ASN A 180 22.50 0.86 -3.10
N ARG A 181 21.23 1.21 -2.96
CA ARG A 181 20.75 2.28 -2.06
C ARG A 181 20.24 1.77 -0.72
N GLY A 182 20.33 0.47 -0.47
CA GLY A 182 19.86 -0.14 0.77
C GLY A 182 18.35 -0.05 0.94
N LEU A 183 17.60 -0.30 -0.13
CA LEU A 183 16.14 -0.44 -0.10
C LEU A 183 15.78 -1.92 -0.14
N TYR A 184 14.76 -2.33 0.61
CA TYR A 184 14.23 -3.68 0.43
C TYR A 184 13.47 -3.79 -0.91
N ILE A 185 13.39 -5.00 -1.45
CA ILE A 185 12.57 -5.30 -2.64
C ILE A 185 11.33 -6.09 -2.23
N CYS A 186 10.20 -5.81 -2.87
CA CYS A 186 8.93 -6.47 -2.58
C CYS A 186 8.08 -6.67 -3.84
N CYS A 187 7.02 -7.45 -3.68
CA CYS A 187 5.90 -7.54 -4.63
C CYS A 187 4.63 -7.03 -3.97
N GLY A 188 3.72 -6.51 -4.77
CA GLY A 188 2.38 -6.15 -4.35
C GLY A 188 1.34 -6.63 -5.34
N SER A 189 0.17 -7.10 -4.87
CA SER A 189 -0.89 -7.50 -5.78
C SER A 189 -1.58 -6.31 -6.44
N ASP A 190 -1.58 -5.18 -5.78
CA ASP A 190 -2.28 -3.97 -6.23
C ASP A 190 -3.72 -4.30 -6.66
N ILE A 191 -4.38 -5.07 -5.80
CA ILE A 191 -5.66 -5.68 -6.15
C ILE A 191 -6.80 -4.69 -5.99
N HIS A 192 -7.48 -4.41 -7.10
CA HIS A 192 -8.66 -3.56 -7.16
C HIS A 192 -9.94 -4.38 -7.35
N SER A 193 -9.91 -5.40 -8.24
CA SER A 193 -11.04 -6.32 -8.47
C SER A 193 -11.08 -7.45 -7.43
N VAL A 194 -12.09 -8.31 -7.48
CA VAL A 194 -12.12 -9.55 -6.71
C VAL A 194 -10.94 -10.44 -7.10
N ASN A 195 -10.31 -11.09 -6.13
CA ASN A 195 -9.11 -11.90 -6.35
C ASN A 195 -9.29 -12.97 -7.43
N TYR A 196 -10.45 -13.63 -7.43
CA TYR A 196 -10.76 -14.61 -8.47
C TYR A 196 -10.76 -14.00 -9.87
N ASP A 197 -11.31 -12.80 -10.05
CA ASP A 197 -11.38 -12.14 -11.36
C ASP A 197 -10.02 -11.69 -11.87
N LYS A 198 -9.14 -11.26 -10.94
CA LYS A 198 -7.80 -10.78 -11.30
C LYS A 198 -6.82 -11.94 -11.51
N PHE A 199 -6.78 -12.90 -10.62
CA PHE A 199 -5.77 -13.95 -10.56
C PHE A 199 -6.37 -15.37 -10.72
N GLY A 200 -7.35 -15.72 -9.91
CA GLY A 200 -7.85 -17.09 -9.80
C GLY A 200 -8.44 -17.66 -11.09
N ARG A 201 -9.15 -16.84 -11.89
CA ARG A 201 -9.70 -17.28 -13.20
C ARG A 201 -8.62 -17.69 -14.20
N TYR A 202 -7.39 -17.24 -14.02
CA TYR A 202 -6.23 -17.59 -14.85
C TYR A 202 -5.39 -18.70 -14.24
N GLY A 203 -5.78 -19.24 -13.08
CA GLY A 203 -5.05 -20.29 -12.39
C GLY A 203 -3.73 -19.83 -11.79
N VAL A 204 -3.59 -18.55 -11.51
CA VAL A 204 -2.40 -17.96 -10.87
C VAL A 204 -2.75 -17.42 -9.48
N PHE A 205 -1.75 -17.32 -8.62
CA PHE A 205 -1.87 -16.69 -7.31
C PHE A 205 -1.59 -15.19 -7.41
N ARG A 206 -2.05 -14.43 -6.41
CA ARG A 206 -1.68 -13.01 -6.28
C ARG A 206 -0.19 -12.87 -6.01
N ASP A 207 0.36 -11.75 -6.41
CA ASP A 207 1.72 -11.39 -6.05
C ASP A 207 1.83 -11.15 -4.55
N MET A 208 2.90 -11.65 -3.95
CA MET A 208 3.10 -11.55 -2.53
C MET A 208 4.59 -11.51 -2.18
N THR A 209 4.93 -10.73 -1.18
CA THR A 209 6.28 -10.67 -0.61
C THR A 209 6.46 -11.75 0.44
N LEU A 210 7.51 -12.55 0.33
CA LEU A 210 7.97 -13.39 1.42
C LEU A 210 8.86 -12.57 2.35
N VAL A 211 8.49 -12.50 3.63
CA VAL A 211 9.27 -11.82 4.67
C VAL A 211 9.86 -12.88 5.60
N LEU A 212 11.18 -12.93 5.68
CA LEU A 212 11.88 -13.87 6.56
C LEU A 212 11.84 -13.32 8.01
N ALA A 213 10.79 -13.69 8.72
CA ALA A 213 10.49 -13.25 10.07
C ALA A 213 10.45 -14.43 11.06
N LYS A 214 10.62 -14.17 12.35
CA LYS A 214 10.55 -15.21 13.42
C LYS A 214 9.15 -15.80 13.57
N ASN A 215 8.14 -15.02 13.30
CA ASN A 215 6.72 -15.36 13.32
C ASN A 215 5.96 -14.32 12.50
N SER A 216 4.65 -14.44 12.42
CA SER A 216 3.78 -13.54 11.67
C SER A 216 3.30 -12.31 12.46
N SER A 217 3.89 -11.98 13.63
CA SER A 217 3.49 -10.78 14.35
C SER A 217 3.84 -9.50 13.58
N LEU A 218 3.09 -8.43 13.85
CA LEU A 218 3.29 -7.14 13.20
C LEU A 218 4.73 -6.63 13.38
N GLU A 219 5.30 -6.80 14.59
CA GLU A 219 6.66 -6.41 14.93
C GLU A 219 7.72 -7.26 14.19
N ALA A 220 7.50 -8.57 14.08
CA ALA A 220 8.45 -9.47 13.42
C ALA A 220 8.46 -9.25 11.90
N ILE A 221 7.29 -8.98 11.30
CA ILE A 221 7.20 -8.62 9.87
C ILE A 221 7.88 -7.28 9.63
N ARG A 222 7.62 -6.29 10.48
CA ARG A 222 8.26 -4.98 10.42
C ARG A 222 9.79 -5.10 10.49
N GLU A 223 10.32 -5.84 11.47
CA GLU A 223 11.76 -6.13 11.61
C GLU A 223 12.33 -6.77 10.35
N GLY A 224 11.57 -7.70 9.72
CA GLY A 224 11.98 -8.35 8.48
C GLY A 224 12.14 -7.36 7.33
N LEU A 225 11.21 -6.42 7.16
CA LEU A 225 11.31 -5.35 6.16
C LEU A 225 12.47 -4.41 6.45
N GLU A 226 12.60 -3.91 7.68
CA GLU A 226 13.67 -3.01 8.11
C GLU A 226 15.07 -3.61 7.94
N GLN A 227 15.19 -4.94 8.02
CA GLN A 227 16.43 -5.66 7.82
C GLN A 227 16.60 -6.23 6.39
N HIS A 228 15.75 -5.82 5.46
CA HIS A 228 15.75 -6.25 4.05
C HIS A 228 15.71 -7.77 3.87
N ARG A 229 15.05 -8.48 4.78
CA ARG A 229 14.86 -9.93 4.73
C ARG A 229 13.61 -10.26 3.93
N THR A 230 13.60 -9.88 2.66
CA THR A 230 12.46 -10.04 1.75
C THR A 230 12.85 -10.81 0.49
N LEU A 231 11.88 -11.52 -0.07
CA LEU A 231 11.93 -12.09 -1.41
C LEU A 231 10.70 -11.61 -2.16
N ALA A 232 10.91 -11.08 -3.36
CA ALA A 232 9.89 -10.63 -4.29
C ALA A 232 9.55 -11.72 -5.30
#